data_d5ef97968d6ee520cca457688518d927
#
_entry.id   d5ef97968d6ee520cca457688518d927
#
_cell.length_a   1.000
_cell.length_b   1.000
_cell.length_c   1.000
_cell.angle_alpha   90.00
_cell.angle_beta   90.00
_cell.angle_gamma   90.00
#
_symmetry.space_group_name_H-M   'P 1'
#
loop_
_entity.id
_entity.type
_entity.pdbx_description
1 polymer ?
#
loop_
_entity_poly.entity_id
_entity_poly.type
_entity_poly.pdbx_seq_one_letter_code
_entity_poly.pdbx_strand_id
1 'polypeptide(L)'
;MMKISIITATFNSEKSLCYSLDSLFNQDYKNIECIIIDGDSKDSTLEIIKKYQSNYNNIHLVSEPDEGIYDALNKGLDLASGDIIGFLHSDDILSETTIISKIVTEFNNKSIDGVYGDLCYVDKQDTSKIIRNWRSCQFEQDLLKQGWMPAHPTLFLRKEVYEKHGNFNLSYKIAA
;
A
#
# COMPACT_ATOMS: atom_id res chain seq x y z
N MET A 1 -0.55 -13.91 -15.76
CA MET A 1 -0.88 -12.51 -15.43
C MET A 1 -0.37 -12.26 -14.01
N MET A 2 0.50 -11.27 -13.79
CA MET A 2 1.13 -11.00 -12.49
C MET A 2 0.06 -10.75 -11.42
N LYS A 3 0.22 -11.31 -10.25
CA LYS A 3 -0.66 -11.05 -9.10
C LYS A 3 -0.07 -9.92 -8.26
N ILE A 4 -0.90 -8.99 -7.82
CA ILE A 4 -0.51 -7.86 -6.99
C ILE A 4 -1.09 -8.06 -5.59
N SER A 5 -0.23 -7.99 -4.57
CA SER A 5 -0.66 -7.90 -3.17
C SER A 5 -0.65 -6.44 -2.74
N ILE A 6 -1.80 -5.94 -2.33
CA ILE A 6 -1.93 -4.61 -1.71
C ILE A 6 -2.15 -4.81 -0.21
N ILE A 7 -1.20 -4.30 0.57
CA ILE A 7 -1.23 -4.39 2.03
C ILE A 7 -1.74 -3.07 2.61
N THR A 8 -2.74 -3.16 3.47
CA THR A 8 -3.34 -2.01 4.17
C THR A 8 -3.21 -2.23 5.67
N ALA A 9 -2.36 -1.45 6.34
CA ALA A 9 -2.38 -1.33 7.79
C ALA A 9 -3.48 -0.34 8.20
N THR A 10 -4.29 -0.71 9.20
CA THR A 10 -5.41 0.12 9.68
C THR A 10 -5.56 0.05 11.19
N PHE A 11 -5.89 1.18 11.80
CA PHE A 11 -6.26 1.29 13.20
C PHE A 11 -7.18 2.49 13.41
N ASN A 12 -8.42 2.23 13.88
CA ASN A 12 -9.46 3.24 14.10
C ASN A 12 -9.66 4.19 12.88
N SER A 13 -9.87 3.59 11.71
CA SER A 13 -9.89 4.29 10.41
C SER A 13 -11.29 4.41 9.80
N GLU A 14 -12.35 4.38 10.60
CA GLU A 14 -13.75 4.42 10.13
C GLU A 14 -14.05 5.57 9.18
N LYS A 15 -13.30 6.70 9.29
CA LYS A 15 -13.55 7.93 8.52
C LYS A 15 -12.92 7.92 7.13
N SER A 16 -11.90 7.10 6.89
CA SER A 16 -11.08 7.17 5.66
C SER A 16 -11.04 5.85 4.89
N LEU A 17 -11.11 4.72 5.58
CA LEU A 17 -10.89 3.40 4.99
C LEU A 17 -11.77 3.10 3.77
N CYS A 18 -13.03 3.55 3.76
CA CYS A 18 -13.91 3.33 2.61
C CYS A 18 -13.39 4.00 1.33
N TYR A 19 -12.80 5.20 1.40
CA TYR A 19 -12.23 5.88 0.24
C TYR A 19 -11.00 5.15 -0.30
N SER A 20 -10.16 4.63 0.59
CA SER A 20 -9.00 3.82 0.23
C SER A 20 -9.44 2.56 -0.51
N LEU A 21 -10.35 1.77 0.08
CA LEU A 21 -10.84 0.53 -0.51
C LEU A 21 -11.60 0.77 -1.82
N ASP A 22 -12.42 1.81 -1.91
CA ASP A 22 -13.11 2.18 -3.15
C ASP A 22 -12.10 2.48 -4.26
N SER A 23 -11.02 3.22 -3.96
CA SER A 23 -9.99 3.53 -4.95
C SER A 23 -9.26 2.29 -5.45
N LEU A 24 -9.10 1.26 -4.60
CA LEU A 24 -8.48 -0.01 -4.94
C LEU A 24 -9.42 -0.88 -5.78
N PHE A 25 -10.66 -1.07 -5.34
CA PHE A 25 -11.59 -1.97 -6.03
C PHE A 25 -12.13 -1.41 -7.36
N ASN A 26 -12.04 -0.09 -7.55
CA ASN A 26 -12.31 0.58 -8.82
C ASN A 26 -11.16 0.50 -9.84
N GLN A 27 -10.01 -0.10 -9.49
CA GLN A 27 -8.92 -0.28 -10.46
C GLN A 27 -9.36 -1.18 -11.63
N ASP A 28 -8.85 -0.87 -12.83
CA ASP A 28 -9.11 -1.66 -14.05
C ASP A 28 -8.42 -3.04 -14.02
N TYR A 29 -7.31 -3.16 -13.30
CA TYR A 29 -6.59 -4.43 -13.10
C TYR A 29 -7.28 -5.27 -12.03
N LYS A 30 -7.55 -6.56 -12.32
CA LYS A 30 -8.38 -7.41 -11.44
C LYS A 30 -7.62 -8.50 -10.69
N ASN A 31 -6.38 -8.82 -11.09
CA ASN A 31 -5.59 -9.85 -10.39
C ASN A 31 -4.88 -9.26 -9.16
N ILE A 32 -5.68 -8.76 -8.22
CA ILE A 32 -5.25 -8.12 -6.98
C ILE A 32 -5.73 -8.98 -5.81
N GLU A 33 -4.91 -9.13 -4.77
CA GLU A 33 -5.35 -9.46 -3.42
C GLU A 33 -5.18 -8.26 -2.51
N CYS A 34 -6.15 -8.04 -1.64
CA CYS A 34 -6.12 -6.99 -0.62
C CYS A 34 -5.91 -7.65 0.74
N ILE A 35 -4.80 -7.31 1.41
CA ILE A 35 -4.45 -7.84 2.73
C ILE A 35 -4.59 -6.70 3.73
N ILE A 36 -5.57 -6.81 4.63
CA ILE A 36 -5.84 -5.79 5.64
C ILE A 36 -5.37 -6.31 6.99
N ILE A 37 -4.46 -5.58 7.60
CA ILE A 37 -3.99 -5.83 8.97
C ILE A 37 -4.55 -4.73 9.85
N ASP A 38 -5.47 -5.10 10.71
CA ASP A 38 -6.15 -4.22 11.66
C ASP A 38 -5.55 -4.37 13.05
N GLY A 39 -5.09 -3.27 13.62
CA GLY A 39 -4.44 -3.18 14.94
C GLY A 39 -5.41 -3.25 16.12
N ASP A 40 -6.46 -4.09 16.05
CA ASP A 40 -7.52 -4.22 17.06
C ASP A 40 -8.37 -2.95 17.21
N SER A 41 -8.88 -2.43 16.10
CA SER A 41 -9.75 -1.25 16.05
C SER A 41 -10.97 -1.36 16.94
N LYS A 42 -11.37 -0.24 17.56
CA LYS A 42 -12.52 -0.16 18.48
C LYS A 42 -13.68 0.68 17.94
N ASP A 43 -13.49 1.28 16.79
CA ASP A 43 -14.51 2.03 16.03
C ASP A 43 -15.19 1.13 14.97
N SER A 44 -15.89 1.71 14.01
CA SER A 44 -16.59 0.98 12.95
C SER A 44 -15.67 0.42 11.84
N THR A 45 -14.34 0.45 11.99
CA THR A 45 -13.39 -0.02 10.98
C THR A 45 -13.65 -1.46 10.55
N LEU A 46 -13.81 -2.37 11.52
CA LEU A 46 -14.07 -3.80 11.23
C LEU A 46 -15.41 -4.05 10.54
N GLU A 47 -16.44 -3.25 10.85
CA GLU A 47 -17.74 -3.36 10.19
C GLU A 47 -17.63 -2.95 8.71
N ILE A 48 -16.88 -1.90 8.43
CA ILE A 48 -16.56 -1.46 7.06
C ILE A 48 -15.87 -2.60 6.31
N ILE A 49 -14.80 -3.18 6.86
CA ILE A 49 -14.05 -4.27 6.19
C ILE A 49 -14.96 -5.46 5.89
N LYS A 50 -15.78 -5.90 6.84
CA LYS A 50 -16.72 -7.01 6.65
C LYS A 50 -17.72 -6.74 5.52
N LYS A 51 -18.18 -5.50 5.37
CA LYS A 51 -19.05 -5.10 4.27
C LYS A 51 -18.33 -5.24 2.91
N TYR A 52 -17.05 -4.86 2.82
CA TYR A 52 -16.27 -5.06 1.59
C TYR A 52 -16.02 -6.55 1.33
N GLN A 53 -15.69 -7.36 2.35
CA GLN A 53 -15.53 -8.82 2.20
C GLN A 53 -16.78 -9.51 1.69
N SER A 54 -17.98 -8.99 1.96
CA SER A 54 -19.22 -9.56 1.41
C SER A 54 -19.38 -9.32 -0.11
N ASN A 55 -18.67 -8.32 -0.67
CA ASN A 55 -18.72 -7.96 -2.08
C ASN A 55 -17.47 -8.42 -2.86
N TYR A 56 -16.35 -8.62 -2.17
CA TYR A 56 -15.05 -8.94 -2.76
C TYR A 56 -14.41 -10.11 -2.03
N ASN A 57 -14.19 -11.20 -2.76
CA ASN A 57 -13.65 -12.47 -2.21
C ASN A 57 -12.11 -12.51 -2.12
N ASN A 58 -11.44 -11.45 -2.55
CA ASN A 58 -9.99 -11.30 -2.57
C ASN A 58 -9.45 -10.43 -1.42
N ILE A 59 -10.23 -10.26 -0.34
CA ILE A 59 -9.83 -9.54 0.88
C ILE A 59 -9.47 -10.54 1.97
N HIS A 60 -8.23 -10.46 2.45
CA HIS A 60 -7.70 -11.18 3.61
C HIS A 60 -7.62 -10.21 4.78
N LEU A 61 -8.29 -10.50 5.88
CA LEU A 61 -8.29 -9.68 7.10
C LEU A 61 -7.62 -10.44 8.24
N VAL A 62 -6.68 -9.78 8.89
CA VAL A 62 -6.18 -10.13 10.23
C VAL A 62 -6.47 -8.95 11.14
N SER A 63 -7.09 -9.18 12.29
CA SER A 63 -7.39 -8.16 13.30
C SER A 63 -6.87 -8.63 14.65
N GLU A 64 -5.80 -8.00 15.10
CA GLU A 64 -5.13 -8.30 16.38
C GLU A 64 -4.27 -7.09 16.78
N PRO A 65 -3.91 -6.94 18.06
CA PRO A 65 -2.96 -5.89 18.48
C PRO A 65 -1.63 -5.99 17.73
N ASP A 66 -1.05 -4.84 17.41
CA ASP A 66 0.26 -4.72 16.79
C ASP A 66 1.19 -3.78 17.58
N GLU A 67 2.50 -3.85 17.28
CA GLU A 67 3.54 -2.99 17.85
C GLU A 67 3.77 -1.71 17.02
N GLY A 68 2.83 -1.37 16.15
CA GLY A 68 2.86 -0.22 15.25
C GLY A 68 2.86 -0.61 13.78
N ILE A 69 2.87 0.41 12.92
CA ILE A 69 2.64 0.25 11.48
C ILE A 69 3.57 -0.79 10.82
N TYR A 70 4.84 -0.84 11.18
CA TYR A 70 5.79 -1.78 10.56
C TYR A 70 5.55 -3.23 10.96
N ASP A 71 5.05 -3.48 12.18
CA ASP A 71 4.61 -4.82 12.59
C ASP A 71 3.40 -5.25 11.76
N ALA A 72 2.40 -4.37 11.60
CA ALA A 72 1.27 -4.62 10.73
C ALA A 72 1.69 -4.87 9.27
N LEU A 73 2.61 -4.08 8.72
CA LEU A 73 3.12 -4.28 7.36
C LEU A 73 3.87 -5.60 7.21
N ASN A 74 4.68 -6.00 8.19
CA ASN A 74 5.38 -7.29 8.19
C ASN A 74 4.41 -8.47 8.23
N LYS A 75 3.37 -8.43 9.07
CA LYS A 75 2.29 -9.43 9.05
C LYS A 75 1.62 -9.52 7.67
N GLY A 76 1.41 -8.37 7.02
CA GLY A 76 0.89 -8.31 5.66
C GLY A 76 1.84 -8.93 4.63
N LEU A 77 3.15 -8.67 4.73
CA LEU A 77 4.18 -9.25 3.86
C LEU A 77 4.21 -10.78 3.96
N ASP A 78 4.09 -11.32 5.17
CA ASP A 78 4.10 -12.78 5.41
C ASP A 78 2.88 -13.48 4.78
N LEU A 79 1.76 -12.77 4.63
CA LEU A 79 0.54 -13.29 3.99
C LEU A 79 0.51 -13.07 2.48
N ALA A 80 1.34 -12.15 1.97
CA ALA A 80 1.32 -11.77 0.57
C ALA A 80 1.74 -12.93 -0.36
N SER A 81 0.91 -13.23 -1.35
CA SER A 81 1.14 -14.28 -2.34
C SER A 81 1.33 -13.76 -3.77
N GLY A 82 1.24 -12.43 -3.95
CA GLY A 82 1.43 -11.79 -5.25
C GLY A 82 2.89 -11.70 -5.70
N ASP A 83 3.09 -11.53 -6.99
CA ASP A 83 4.41 -11.34 -7.60
C ASP A 83 4.98 -9.96 -7.28
N ILE A 84 4.11 -8.99 -7.05
CA ILE A 84 4.40 -7.58 -6.74
C ILE A 84 3.66 -7.20 -5.48
N ILE A 85 4.31 -6.45 -4.61
CA ILE A 85 3.77 -5.96 -3.36
C ILE A 85 3.74 -4.43 -3.37
N GLY A 86 2.62 -3.85 -2.98
CA GLY A 86 2.43 -2.44 -2.75
C GLY A 86 1.68 -2.18 -1.46
N PHE A 87 1.77 -0.95 -0.97
CA PHE A 87 1.06 -0.50 0.24
C PHE A 87 0.03 0.56 -0.14
N LEU A 88 -1.15 0.46 0.44
CA LEU A 88 -2.20 1.47 0.38
C LEU A 88 -2.76 1.62 1.78
N HIS A 89 -2.32 2.65 2.50
CA HIS A 89 -2.78 2.87 3.86
C HIS A 89 -4.25 3.31 3.92
N SER A 90 -4.84 3.19 5.09
CA SER A 90 -6.28 3.41 5.30
C SER A 90 -6.75 4.85 5.06
N ASP A 91 -5.83 5.80 4.87
CA ASP A 91 -6.09 7.21 4.56
C ASP A 91 -5.50 7.65 3.21
N ASP A 92 -4.94 6.70 2.42
CA ASP A 92 -4.44 6.94 1.07
C ASP A 92 -5.47 6.58 0.00
N ILE A 93 -5.37 7.21 -1.16
CA ILE A 93 -6.25 6.99 -2.31
C ILE A 93 -5.41 6.84 -3.59
N LEU A 94 -5.65 5.81 -4.37
CA LEU A 94 -5.12 5.70 -5.73
C LEU A 94 -5.79 6.76 -6.61
N SER A 95 -4.99 7.65 -7.21
CA SER A 95 -5.47 8.86 -7.88
C SER A 95 -6.28 8.61 -9.16
N GLU A 96 -6.09 7.44 -9.79
CA GLU A 96 -6.76 7.05 -11.03
C GLU A 96 -7.11 5.56 -11.01
N THR A 97 -8.09 5.17 -11.81
CA THR A 97 -8.50 3.76 -11.95
C THR A 97 -7.51 2.88 -12.72
N THR A 98 -6.47 3.46 -13.29
CA THR A 98 -5.45 2.79 -14.12
C THR A 98 -4.07 2.71 -13.46
N ILE A 99 -3.94 3.06 -12.19
CA ILE A 99 -2.64 3.07 -11.49
C ILE A 99 -2.02 1.67 -11.47
N ILE A 100 -2.79 0.67 -11.08
CA ILE A 100 -2.27 -0.70 -10.96
C ILE A 100 -1.89 -1.27 -12.33
N SER A 101 -2.66 -1.06 -13.38
CA SER A 101 -2.31 -1.53 -14.72
C SER A 101 -1.05 -0.84 -15.27
N LYS A 102 -0.86 0.46 -14.99
CA LYS A 102 0.38 1.18 -15.32
C LYS A 102 1.60 0.55 -14.60
N ILE A 103 1.49 0.31 -13.30
CA ILE A 103 2.54 -0.34 -12.50
C ILE A 103 2.89 -1.73 -13.06
N VAL A 104 1.88 -2.56 -13.34
CA VAL A 104 2.07 -3.89 -13.92
C VAL A 104 2.79 -3.81 -15.27
N THR A 105 2.48 -2.79 -16.07
CA THR A 105 3.12 -2.60 -17.38
C THR A 105 4.63 -2.38 -17.23
N GLU A 106 5.06 -1.59 -16.25
CA GLU A 106 6.49 -1.38 -15.97
C GLU A 106 7.19 -2.68 -15.55
N PHE A 107 6.54 -3.51 -14.72
CA PHE A 107 7.09 -4.79 -14.28
C PHE A 107 7.15 -5.88 -15.36
N ASN A 108 6.59 -5.65 -16.58
CA ASN A 108 6.89 -6.51 -17.73
C ASN A 108 8.37 -6.47 -18.11
N ASN A 109 9.07 -5.40 -17.79
CA ASN A 109 10.52 -5.37 -17.82
C ASN A 109 11.09 -6.14 -16.61
N LYS A 110 11.66 -7.32 -16.87
CA LYS A 110 12.19 -8.20 -15.83
C LYS A 110 13.46 -7.68 -15.13
N SER A 111 14.07 -6.61 -15.66
CA SER A 111 15.24 -5.98 -15.03
C SER A 111 14.88 -4.96 -13.94
N ILE A 112 13.60 -4.70 -13.72
CA ILE A 112 13.11 -3.75 -12.73
C ILE A 112 12.71 -4.52 -11.47
N ASP A 113 13.26 -4.14 -10.33
CA ASP A 113 12.92 -4.69 -9.02
C ASP A 113 11.83 -3.87 -8.31
N GLY A 114 11.69 -2.59 -8.66
CA GLY A 114 10.72 -1.69 -8.05
C GLY A 114 10.27 -0.56 -8.96
N VAL A 115 9.08 -0.04 -8.68
CA VAL A 115 8.46 1.12 -9.32
C VAL A 115 7.94 2.04 -8.24
N TYR A 116 8.13 3.34 -8.40
CA TYR A 116 7.55 4.36 -7.53
C TYR A 116 7.06 5.55 -8.35
N GLY A 117 6.21 6.35 -7.76
CA GLY A 117 5.59 7.49 -8.44
C GLY A 117 5.55 8.75 -7.60
N ASP A 118 4.83 9.72 -8.11
CA ASP A 118 4.51 10.96 -7.42
C ASP A 118 3.41 10.73 -6.37
N LEU A 119 3.33 11.63 -5.40
CA LEU A 119 2.36 11.65 -4.33
C LEU A 119 1.83 13.08 -4.15
N CYS A 120 0.51 13.20 -3.96
CA CYS A 120 -0.13 14.46 -3.59
C CYS A 120 -0.71 14.39 -2.19
N TYR A 121 -0.44 15.40 -1.38
CA TYR A 121 -1.20 15.64 -0.16
C TYR A 121 -2.41 16.50 -0.53
N VAL A 122 -3.60 16.03 -0.17
CA VAL A 122 -4.86 16.71 -0.46
C VAL A 122 -5.55 17.15 0.83
N ASP A 123 -6.47 18.09 0.70
CA ASP A 123 -7.30 18.52 1.83
C ASP A 123 -8.21 17.37 2.27
N LYS A 124 -8.30 17.16 3.58
CA LYS A 124 -9.07 16.04 4.16
C LYS A 124 -10.58 16.14 3.90
N GLN A 125 -11.10 17.35 3.73
CA GLN A 125 -12.53 17.61 3.49
C GLN A 125 -12.85 17.73 2.00
N ASP A 126 -11.86 18.13 1.21
CA ASP A 126 -11.98 18.30 -0.25
C ASP A 126 -10.74 17.75 -0.95
N THR A 127 -10.79 16.48 -1.31
CA THR A 127 -9.67 15.78 -1.97
C THR A 127 -9.32 16.32 -3.37
N SER A 128 -10.14 17.19 -3.94
CA SER A 128 -9.79 17.90 -5.19
C SER A 128 -8.77 19.02 -4.96
N LYS A 129 -8.62 19.47 -3.71
CA LYS A 129 -7.69 20.52 -3.32
C LYS A 129 -6.34 19.95 -2.93
N ILE A 130 -5.35 20.13 -3.81
CA ILE A 130 -3.96 19.72 -3.55
C ILE A 130 -3.32 20.75 -2.61
N ILE A 131 -2.80 20.27 -1.47
CA ILE A 131 -2.05 21.06 -0.48
C ILE A 131 -0.55 21.04 -0.82
N ARG A 132 -0.04 19.87 -1.22
CA ARG A 132 1.38 19.67 -1.53
C ARG A 132 1.55 18.60 -2.59
N ASN A 133 2.42 18.86 -3.54
CA ASN A 133 2.92 17.85 -4.49
C ASN A 133 4.29 17.35 -4.02
N TRP A 134 4.44 16.04 -3.94
CA TRP A 134 5.72 15.38 -3.81
C TRP A 134 6.08 14.76 -5.17
N ARG A 135 6.98 15.40 -5.88
CA ARG A 135 7.47 14.89 -7.16
C ARG A 135 8.68 14.02 -6.93
N SER A 136 8.61 12.81 -7.43
CA SER A 136 9.72 11.87 -7.47
C SER A 136 10.68 12.26 -8.59
N CYS A 137 11.91 11.77 -8.51
CA CYS A 137 12.91 11.88 -9.57
C CYS A 137 13.35 10.48 -10.01
N GLN A 138 14.08 10.41 -11.11
CA GLN A 138 14.68 9.15 -11.51
C GLN A 138 15.64 8.66 -10.42
N PHE A 139 15.63 7.36 -10.14
CA PHE A 139 16.51 6.76 -9.14
C PHE A 139 17.96 6.84 -9.56
N GLU A 140 18.79 7.35 -8.65
CA GLU A 140 20.25 7.33 -8.73
C GLU A 140 20.80 6.81 -7.39
N GLN A 141 21.79 5.92 -7.43
CA GLN A 141 22.30 5.25 -6.23
C GLN A 141 22.83 6.23 -5.16
N ASP A 142 23.37 7.37 -5.56
CA ASP A 142 23.92 8.37 -4.64
C ASP A 142 22.83 9.19 -3.91
N LEU A 143 21.59 9.18 -4.38
CA LEU A 143 20.48 9.86 -3.72
C LEU A 143 20.21 9.30 -2.32
N LEU A 144 20.31 7.98 -2.14
CA LEU A 144 20.12 7.35 -0.82
C LEU A 144 21.16 7.83 0.19
N LYS A 145 22.41 8.06 -0.23
CA LYS A 145 23.47 8.62 0.64
C LYS A 145 23.18 10.06 1.07
N GLN A 146 22.34 10.77 0.31
CA GLN A 146 21.92 12.14 0.61
C GLN A 146 20.62 12.19 1.45
N GLY A 147 20.11 11.03 1.89
CA GLY A 147 18.87 10.92 2.66
C GLY A 147 17.61 11.01 1.81
N TRP A 148 17.70 10.91 0.49
CA TRP A 148 16.51 10.80 -0.37
C TRP A 148 15.95 9.39 -0.29
N MET A 149 14.62 9.30 -0.33
CA MET A 149 13.88 8.04 -0.47
C MET A 149 12.63 8.27 -1.32
N PRO A 150 12.11 7.24 -2.02
CA PRO A 150 10.82 7.33 -2.68
C PRO A 150 9.71 7.53 -1.65
N ALA A 151 8.62 8.16 -2.06
CA ALA A 151 7.44 8.26 -1.21
C ALA A 151 6.89 6.84 -0.94
N HIS A 152 6.97 6.38 0.31
CA HIS A 152 6.67 5.01 0.71
C HIS A 152 5.33 4.48 0.16
N PRO A 153 4.20 5.22 0.20
CA PRO A 153 2.93 4.71 -0.31
C PRO A 153 2.90 4.49 -1.84
N THR A 154 3.88 5.03 -2.56
CA THR A 154 3.96 4.88 -4.03
C THR A 154 4.90 3.79 -4.48
N LEU A 155 5.63 3.16 -3.54
CA LEU A 155 6.64 2.15 -3.84
C LEU A 155 6.01 0.76 -3.98
N PHE A 156 6.20 0.17 -5.15
CA PHE A 156 5.87 -1.21 -5.45
C PHE A 156 7.14 -1.98 -5.72
N LEU A 157 7.30 -3.15 -5.10
CA LEU A 157 8.47 -4.01 -5.26
C LEU A 157 8.06 -5.41 -5.69
N ARG A 158 8.96 -6.12 -6.40
CA ARG A 158 8.80 -7.56 -6.55
C ARG A 158 8.87 -8.23 -5.19
N LYS A 159 8.07 -9.27 -4.99
CA LYS A 159 8.08 -10.06 -3.75
C LYS A 159 9.48 -10.60 -3.43
N GLU A 160 10.22 -11.01 -4.46
CA GLU A 160 11.60 -11.51 -4.35
C GLU A 160 12.55 -10.53 -3.63
N VAL A 161 12.27 -9.23 -3.67
CA VAL A 161 13.07 -8.20 -2.97
C VAL A 161 12.94 -8.39 -1.47
N TYR A 162 11.72 -8.58 -0.96
CA TYR A 162 11.49 -8.83 0.47
C TYR A 162 12.04 -10.19 0.89
N GLU A 163 11.87 -11.22 0.07
CA GLU A 163 12.43 -12.56 0.34
C GLU A 163 13.96 -12.54 0.45
N LYS A 164 14.62 -11.71 -0.35
CA LYS A 164 16.08 -11.59 -0.38
C LYS A 164 16.65 -10.67 0.69
N HIS A 165 15.99 -9.56 0.97
CA HIS A 165 16.53 -8.49 1.82
C HIS A 165 15.87 -8.39 3.19
N GLY A 166 14.78 -9.14 3.41
CA GLY A 166 14.03 -9.14 4.67
C GLY A 166 12.91 -8.09 4.71
N ASN A 167 12.16 -8.15 5.80
CA ASN A 167 11.02 -7.30 6.09
C ASN A 167 11.47 -6.01 6.80
N PHE A 168 10.52 -5.15 7.18
CA PHE A 168 10.80 -3.92 7.92
C PHE A 168 11.43 -4.20 9.28
N ASN A 169 12.44 -3.44 9.64
CA ASN A 169 13.11 -3.58 10.93
C ASN A 169 12.34 -2.84 12.03
N LEU A 170 11.74 -3.58 12.95
CA LEU A 170 10.91 -3.04 14.03
C LEU A 170 11.66 -2.18 15.05
N SER A 171 13.00 -2.17 15.04
CA SER A 171 13.78 -1.26 15.88
C SER A 171 13.67 0.21 15.48
N TYR A 172 13.22 0.48 14.23
CA TYR A 172 12.95 1.82 13.73
C TYR A 172 11.46 2.15 13.91
N LYS A 173 11.17 3.30 14.51
CA LYS A 173 9.80 3.80 14.64
C LYS A 173 9.35 4.60 13.41
N ILE A 174 10.30 5.13 12.65
CA ILE A 174 10.09 5.93 11.44
C ILE A 174 11.19 5.54 10.46
N ALA A 175 10.83 5.40 9.19
CA ALA A 175 11.74 5.05 8.08
C ALA A 175 12.49 3.72 8.29
N ALA A 176 11.73 2.66 8.61
CA ALA A 176 12.23 1.29 8.73
C ALA A 176 12.51 0.67 7.34
#